data_4bb17a2267f253bbe143fcb714fe8151
#
_entry.id   4bb17a2267f253bbe143fcb714fe8151
#
_cell.length_a   1.000
_cell.length_b   1.000
_cell.length_c   1.000
_cell.angle_alpha   90.00
_cell.angle_beta   90.00
_cell.angle_gamma   90.00
#
_symmetry.space_group_name_H-M   'P 1'
#
loop_
_entity.id
_entity.type
_entity.pdbx_description
1 polymer ?
#
loop_
_entity_poly.entity_id
_entity_poly.type
_entity_poly.pdbx_seq_one_letter_code
_entity_poly.pdbx_strand_id
1 'polypeptide(L)'
;MEASENTRATGERPGTGATGAGRAPVIRVMDTHVEGEPARLVLDAADLLAGASPAERRADLLSRQQWIRTSLVCEPRGHRDMFGVVLVPPADPAADIGAVFMEHEGCPKSCGHGTVALVSAIVERGLVPGLPAGDAVVVETPGGLVTVDVERDGDGALRSVVLHQPPMRVA
;
A
#
# COMPACT_ATOMS: atom_id res chain seq x y z
N MET A 1 38.25 19.34 30.00
CA MET A 1 37.32 18.17 29.94
C MET A 1 35.98 18.72 29.50
N GLU A 2 35.84 18.97 28.22
CA GLU A 2 34.63 19.61 27.59
C GLU A 2 33.66 18.56 27.13
N ALA A 3 32.42 18.68 27.62
CA ALA A 3 31.34 17.82 27.21
C ALA A 3 30.76 18.33 25.87
N SER A 4 30.80 17.48 24.84
CA SER A 4 30.21 17.71 23.53
C SER A 4 28.69 17.59 23.61
N GLU A 5 27.98 18.68 23.40
CA GLU A 5 26.53 18.71 23.20
C GLU A 5 26.16 18.13 21.85
N ASN A 6 25.41 17.05 21.90
CA ASN A 6 24.86 16.40 20.70
C ASN A 6 23.50 17.05 20.37
N THR A 7 23.49 17.97 19.42
CA THR A 7 22.28 18.66 18.94
C THR A 7 21.42 17.69 18.13
N ARG A 8 20.24 17.34 18.67
CA ARG A 8 19.20 16.62 17.97
C ARG A 8 18.69 17.46 16.80
N ALA A 9 18.90 16.97 15.60
CA ALA A 9 18.24 17.49 14.41
C ALA A 9 16.75 17.11 14.45
N THR A 10 15.90 18.11 14.60
CA THR A 10 14.44 18.00 14.41
C THR A 10 14.17 17.77 12.93
N GLY A 11 13.71 16.56 12.59
CA GLY A 11 13.33 16.21 11.23
C GLY A 11 12.05 16.94 10.81
N GLU A 12 12.19 18.00 10.06
CA GLU A 12 11.10 18.57 9.27
C GLU A 12 10.69 17.57 8.19
N ARG A 13 9.39 17.22 8.19
CA ARG A 13 8.80 16.51 7.04
C ARG A 13 8.89 17.46 5.84
N PRO A 14 9.45 17.03 4.72
CA PRO A 14 9.39 17.86 3.52
C PRO A 14 7.93 18.01 3.10
N GLY A 15 7.48 19.26 3.12
CA GLY A 15 6.14 19.65 2.72
C GLY A 15 5.85 19.26 1.27
N THR A 16 4.59 18.97 1.02
CA THR A 16 3.98 18.88 -0.30
C THR A 16 4.17 20.22 -1.03
N GLY A 17 5.22 20.31 -1.81
CA GLY A 17 5.62 21.55 -2.47
C GLY A 17 5.84 21.36 -3.96
N ALA A 18 4.95 21.95 -4.72
CA ALA A 18 5.17 22.56 -6.04
C ALA A 18 5.75 21.66 -7.15
N THR A 19 4.94 21.45 -8.15
CA THR A 19 5.27 21.11 -9.53
C THR A 19 6.30 22.10 -10.12
N GLY A 20 7.56 21.89 -9.78
CA GLY A 20 8.69 22.49 -10.49
C GLY A 20 8.99 21.66 -11.73
N ALA A 21 8.94 22.26 -12.90
CA ALA A 21 9.28 21.61 -14.16
C ALA A 21 10.66 20.91 -14.08
N GLY A 22 10.69 19.59 -14.26
CA GLY A 22 11.90 18.88 -14.63
C GLY A 22 12.41 17.74 -13.76
N ARG A 23 11.85 17.50 -12.57
CA ARG A 23 12.33 16.37 -11.74
C ARG A 23 11.30 15.24 -11.71
N ALA A 24 11.73 14.04 -12.07
CA ALA A 24 10.90 12.84 -11.95
C ALA A 24 10.47 12.64 -10.48
N PRO A 25 9.22 12.22 -10.22
CA PRO A 25 8.76 11.94 -8.86
C PRO A 25 9.60 10.81 -8.25
N VAL A 26 9.87 10.94 -6.95
CA VAL A 26 10.46 9.87 -6.15
C VAL A 26 9.31 9.09 -5.53
N ILE A 27 9.28 7.78 -5.75
CA ILE A 27 8.29 6.88 -5.17
C ILE A 27 9.01 5.95 -4.20
N ARG A 28 8.55 5.91 -2.95
CA ARG A 28 9.04 4.98 -1.95
C ARG A 28 8.27 3.68 -2.03
N VAL A 29 9.00 2.59 -2.05
CA VAL A 29 8.45 1.24 -2.09
C VAL A 29 9.04 0.39 -0.98
N MET A 30 8.27 -0.64 -0.59
CA MET A 30 8.73 -1.72 0.27
C MET A 30 8.45 -3.02 -0.46
N ASP A 31 9.48 -3.82 -0.67
CA ASP A 31 9.31 -5.16 -1.20
C ASP A 31 9.11 -6.14 -0.05
N THR A 32 8.14 -7.02 -0.22
CA THR A 32 7.76 -8.07 0.70
C THR A 32 7.39 -9.33 -0.09
N HIS A 33 7.09 -10.41 0.61
CA HIS A 33 6.53 -11.61 -0.01
C HIS A 33 5.54 -12.31 0.93
N VAL A 34 4.62 -13.06 0.35
CA VAL A 34 3.70 -13.95 1.04
C VAL A 34 3.96 -15.35 0.51
N GLU A 35 4.52 -16.24 1.35
CA GLU A 35 4.89 -17.60 0.97
C GLU A 35 5.77 -17.68 -0.30
N GLY A 36 6.63 -16.67 -0.50
CA GLY A 36 7.53 -16.60 -1.66
C GLY A 36 6.98 -15.80 -2.85
N GLU A 37 5.69 -15.51 -2.89
CA GLU A 37 5.10 -14.65 -3.92
C GLU A 37 5.42 -13.17 -3.62
N PRO A 38 6.12 -12.45 -4.51
CA PRO A 38 6.57 -11.10 -4.25
C PRO A 38 5.44 -10.07 -4.31
N ALA A 39 5.51 -9.06 -3.45
CA ALA A 39 4.63 -7.90 -3.47
C ALA A 39 5.42 -6.62 -3.22
N ARG A 40 5.23 -5.62 -4.06
CA ARG A 40 5.79 -4.28 -3.91
C ARG A 40 4.74 -3.32 -3.38
N LEU A 41 4.91 -2.88 -2.15
CA LEU A 41 4.04 -1.90 -1.52
C LEU A 41 4.51 -0.50 -1.87
N VAL A 42 3.62 0.30 -2.43
CA VAL A 42 3.87 1.70 -2.81
C VAL A 42 3.25 2.60 -1.76
N LEU A 43 4.08 3.31 -1.00
CA LEU A 43 3.68 3.94 0.25
C LEU A 43 3.31 5.42 0.10
N ASP A 44 3.73 6.08 -0.97
CA ASP A 44 3.61 7.54 -1.11
C ASP A 44 3.21 8.01 -2.52
N ALA A 45 2.55 7.16 -3.30
CA ALA A 45 2.06 7.52 -4.64
C ALA A 45 0.56 7.84 -4.69
N ALA A 46 -0.13 7.91 -3.56
CA ALA A 46 -1.56 8.19 -3.51
C ALA A 46 -1.92 9.52 -4.18
N ASP A 47 -1.10 10.56 -3.96
CA ASP A 47 -1.31 11.91 -4.53
C ASP A 47 -1.03 11.99 -6.04
N LEU A 48 -0.40 10.98 -6.61
CA LEU A 48 -0.20 10.87 -8.06
C LEU A 48 -1.42 10.32 -8.79
N LEU A 49 -2.37 9.73 -8.03
CA LEU A 49 -3.60 9.12 -8.55
C LEU A 49 -4.79 10.03 -8.24
N ALA A 50 -5.47 10.48 -9.28
CA ALA A 50 -6.71 11.25 -9.12
C ALA A 50 -7.89 10.33 -8.79
N GLY A 51 -8.80 10.83 -7.95
CA GLY A 51 -10.00 10.13 -7.51
C GLY A 51 -10.15 10.13 -5.99
N ALA A 52 -11.38 10.06 -5.52
CA ALA A 52 -11.71 10.00 -4.10
C ALA A 52 -11.64 8.58 -3.55
N SER A 53 -11.99 7.58 -4.37
CA SER A 53 -12.04 6.16 -3.98
C SER A 53 -10.93 5.33 -4.62
N PRO A 54 -10.59 4.15 -4.07
CA PRO A 54 -9.68 3.20 -4.72
C PRO A 54 -10.12 2.81 -6.14
N ALA A 55 -11.43 2.72 -6.40
CA ALA A 55 -11.95 2.42 -7.72
C ALA A 55 -11.65 3.54 -8.74
N GLU A 56 -11.85 4.79 -8.36
CA GLU A 56 -11.51 5.95 -9.21
C GLU A 56 -10.02 6.09 -9.41
N ARG A 57 -9.21 5.89 -8.38
CA ARG A 57 -7.75 5.90 -8.46
C ARG A 57 -7.21 4.77 -9.33
N ARG A 58 -7.85 3.60 -9.30
CA ARG A 58 -7.54 2.52 -10.23
C ARG A 58 -7.84 2.92 -11.69
N ALA A 59 -8.97 3.59 -11.93
CA ALA A 59 -9.33 4.07 -13.28
C ALA A 59 -8.31 5.10 -13.78
N ASP A 60 -7.85 5.99 -12.91
CA ASP A 60 -6.80 6.95 -13.23
C ASP A 60 -5.45 6.28 -13.52
N LEU A 61 -5.06 5.30 -12.70
CA LEU A 61 -3.85 4.50 -12.91
C LEU A 61 -3.87 3.83 -14.30
N LEU A 62 -5.02 3.25 -14.69
CA LEU A 62 -5.17 2.59 -15.99
C LEU A 62 -5.20 3.55 -17.18
N SER A 63 -5.75 4.76 -17.02
CA SER A 63 -5.96 5.67 -18.15
C SER A 63 -4.85 6.71 -18.31
N ARG A 64 -4.28 7.22 -17.23
CA ARG A 64 -3.35 8.37 -17.25
C ARG A 64 -2.01 8.09 -16.58
N GLN A 65 -1.97 7.20 -15.60
CA GLN A 65 -0.79 7.01 -14.76
C GLN A 65 -0.14 5.61 -14.93
N GLN A 66 -0.32 5.00 -16.09
CA GLN A 66 0.25 3.67 -16.38
C GLN A 66 1.76 3.56 -16.16
N TRP A 67 2.46 4.69 -16.25
CA TRP A 67 3.89 4.72 -16.03
C TRP A 67 4.27 4.29 -14.59
N ILE A 68 3.39 4.50 -13.59
CA ILE A 68 3.60 4.04 -12.21
C ILE A 68 3.68 2.52 -12.22
N ARG A 69 2.68 1.85 -12.78
CA ARG A 69 2.64 0.40 -12.92
C ARG A 69 3.86 -0.12 -13.68
N THR A 70 4.08 0.36 -14.90
CA THR A 70 5.16 -0.14 -15.75
C THR A 70 6.55 0.12 -15.16
N SER A 71 6.72 1.23 -14.44
CA SER A 71 7.99 1.53 -13.77
C SER A 71 8.27 0.67 -12.54
N LEU A 72 7.23 0.16 -11.87
CA LEU A 72 7.39 -0.51 -10.59
C LEU A 72 7.22 -2.02 -10.66
N VAL A 73 6.36 -2.55 -11.54
CA VAL A 73 6.10 -4.00 -11.59
C VAL A 73 6.59 -4.68 -12.89
N CYS A 74 6.95 -3.89 -13.92
CA CYS A 74 7.57 -4.45 -15.13
C CYS A 74 9.10 -4.33 -15.09
N GLU A 75 9.78 -5.09 -15.97
CA GLU A 75 11.24 -5.00 -16.13
C GLU A 75 11.68 -3.56 -16.48
N PRO A 76 12.84 -3.12 -16.03
CA PRO A 76 13.87 -3.86 -15.29
C PRO A 76 13.72 -3.81 -13.75
N ARG A 77 12.73 -3.10 -13.19
CA ARG A 77 12.58 -2.95 -11.74
C ARG A 77 11.61 -3.96 -11.10
N GLY A 78 10.79 -4.59 -11.91
CA GLY A 78 9.92 -5.69 -11.54
C GLY A 78 10.19 -6.90 -12.43
N HIS A 79 9.25 -7.81 -12.47
CA HIS A 79 9.25 -9.00 -13.31
C HIS A 79 7.82 -9.48 -13.50
N ARG A 80 7.61 -10.48 -14.35
CA ARG A 80 6.27 -10.96 -14.74
C ARG A 80 5.37 -11.31 -13.56
N ASP A 81 5.96 -11.87 -12.50
CA ASP A 81 5.21 -12.35 -11.33
C ASP A 81 5.19 -11.30 -10.17
N MET A 82 5.62 -10.06 -10.45
CA MET A 82 5.60 -8.99 -9.47
C MET A 82 4.20 -8.40 -9.33
N PHE A 83 3.68 -8.41 -8.10
CA PHE A 83 2.48 -7.66 -7.72
C PHE A 83 2.86 -6.32 -7.08
N GLY A 84 2.06 -5.30 -7.34
CA GLY A 84 2.17 -4.00 -6.70
C GLY A 84 0.89 -3.63 -5.97
N VAL A 85 1.02 -2.96 -4.83
CA VAL A 85 -0.10 -2.43 -4.06
C VAL A 85 0.18 -0.98 -3.73
N VAL A 86 -0.65 -0.08 -4.19
CA VAL A 86 -0.60 1.34 -3.81
C VAL A 86 -1.50 1.55 -2.61
N LEU A 87 -0.90 1.96 -1.49
CA LEU A 87 -1.63 2.40 -0.30
C LEU A 87 -2.26 3.75 -0.58
N VAL A 88 -3.58 3.85 -0.44
CA VAL A 88 -4.34 5.08 -0.67
C VAL A 88 -5.30 5.35 0.50
N PRO A 89 -5.76 6.59 0.68
CA PRO A 89 -6.84 6.88 1.61
C PRO A 89 -8.13 6.15 1.19
N PRO A 90 -8.90 5.61 2.14
CA PRO A 90 -10.21 5.06 1.86
C PRO A 90 -11.22 6.17 1.60
N ALA A 91 -12.28 5.87 0.85
CA ALA A 91 -13.45 6.72 0.70
C ALA A 91 -14.62 6.24 1.55
N ASP A 92 -14.71 4.94 1.79
CA ASP A 92 -15.72 4.35 2.66
C ASP A 92 -15.35 4.59 4.14
N PRO A 93 -16.23 5.21 4.95
CA PRO A 93 -15.96 5.45 6.37
C PRO A 93 -15.83 4.17 7.21
N ALA A 94 -16.25 3.02 6.70
CA ALA A 94 -16.08 1.73 7.35
C ALA A 94 -14.70 1.11 7.10
N ALA A 95 -13.89 1.68 6.21
CA ALA A 95 -12.56 1.19 5.89
C ALA A 95 -11.48 1.94 6.67
N ASP A 96 -10.47 1.21 7.10
CA ASP A 96 -9.28 1.76 7.76
C ASP A 96 -8.27 2.30 6.75
N ILE A 97 -8.15 1.62 5.61
CA ILE A 97 -7.22 1.96 4.51
C ILE A 97 -7.84 1.64 3.16
N GLY A 98 -7.28 2.23 2.11
CA GLY A 98 -7.58 1.88 0.73
C GLY A 98 -6.37 1.25 0.04
N ALA A 99 -6.63 0.36 -0.93
CA ALA A 99 -5.61 -0.30 -1.74
C ALA A 99 -5.97 -0.29 -3.23
N VAL A 100 -4.99 0.00 -4.08
CA VAL A 100 -5.08 -0.16 -5.54
C VAL A 100 -4.02 -1.16 -5.96
N PHE A 101 -4.44 -2.23 -6.63
CA PHE A 101 -3.56 -3.31 -7.06
C PHE A 101 -3.08 -3.11 -8.49
N MET A 102 -1.88 -3.58 -8.76
CA MET A 102 -1.28 -3.60 -10.09
C MET A 102 -0.42 -4.84 -10.26
N GLU A 103 -0.38 -5.33 -11.47
CA GLU A 103 0.43 -6.47 -11.90
C GLU A 103 0.99 -6.21 -13.30
N HIS A 104 1.75 -7.16 -13.83
CA HIS A 104 2.38 -7.00 -15.13
C HIS A 104 1.37 -6.70 -16.25
N GLU A 105 0.20 -7.34 -16.26
CA GLU A 105 -0.81 -7.21 -17.32
C GLU A 105 -1.84 -6.11 -17.06
N GLY A 106 -2.00 -5.64 -15.82
CA GLY A 106 -3.01 -4.62 -15.52
C GLY A 106 -3.17 -4.25 -14.07
N CYS A 107 -4.40 -3.91 -13.71
CA CYS A 107 -4.76 -3.50 -12.36
C CYS A 107 -6.03 -4.25 -11.92
N PRO A 108 -5.91 -5.38 -11.23
CA PRO A 108 -7.06 -6.13 -10.75
C PRO A 108 -7.90 -5.32 -9.78
N LYS A 109 -9.20 -5.66 -9.64
CA LYS A 109 -10.10 -4.99 -8.70
C LYS A 109 -9.88 -5.44 -7.26
N SER A 110 -9.40 -6.65 -7.07
CA SER A 110 -9.03 -7.20 -5.76
C SER A 110 -7.86 -8.16 -5.94
N CYS A 111 -7.07 -8.33 -4.87
CA CYS A 111 -5.95 -9.26 -4.85
C CYS A 111 -5.75 -9.74 -3.40
N GLY A 112 -6.04 -11.01 -3.14
CA GLY A 112 -5.90 -11.60 -1.80
C GLY A 112 -4.45 -11.56 -1.32
N HIS A 113 -3.52 -11.99 -2.16
CA HIS A 113 -2.08 -11.96 -1.91
C HIS A 113 -1.59 -10.53 -1.58
N GLY A 114 -1.92 -9.55 -2.42
CA GLY A 114 -1.52 -8.16 -2.18
C GLY A 114 -2.14 -7.56 -0.92
N THR A 115 -3.37 -7.95 -0.57
CA THR A 115 -4.03 -7.50 0.67
C THR A 115 -3.34 -8.09 1.90
N VAL A 116 -3.01 -9.37 1.89
CA VAL A 116 -2.25 -10.03 2.97
C VAL A 116 -0.88 -9.36 3.13
N ALA A 117 -0.15 -9.15 2.03
CA ALA A 117 1.14 -8.47 2.05
C ALA A 117 1.07 -7.06 2.66
N LEU A 118 0.06 -6.27 2.25
CA LEU A 118 -0.13 -4.91 2.74
C LEU A 118 -0.44 -4.87 4.23
N VAL A 119 -1.41 -5.67 4.69
CA VAL A 119 -1.83 -5.69 6.09
C VAL A 119 -0.71 -6.23 6.99
N SER A 120 -0.02 -7.29 6.59
CA SER A 120 1.14 -7.81 7.34
C SER A 120 2.22 -6.74 7.52
N ALA A 121 2.57 -6.04 6.45
CA ALA A 121 3.58 -4.97 6.51
C ALA A 121 3.12 -3.79 7.38
N ILE A 122 1.85 -3.40 7.33
CA ILE A 122 1.29 -2.34 8.19
C ILE A 122 1.43 -2.73 9.66
N VAL A 123 1.06 -3.96 10.01
CA VAL A 123 1.10 -4.47 11.38
C VAL A 123 2.53 -4.60 11.91
N GLU A 124 3.42 -5.21 11.12
CA GLU A 124 4.81 -5.47 11.53
C GLU A 124 5.67 -4.22 11.60
N ARG A 125 5.41 -3.26 10.71
CA ARG A 125 6.24 -2.06 10.56
C ARG A 125 5.60 -0.79 11.09
N GLY A 126 4.34 -0.85 11.52
CA GLY A 126 3.61 0.34 11.99
C GLY A 126 3.49 1.41 10.90
N LEU A 127 3.26 1.01 9.65
CA LEU A 127 3.26 1.92 8.49
C LEU A 127 2.12 2.93 8.54
N VAL A 128 1.01 2.57 9.17
CA VAL A 128 -0.14 3.44 9.38
C VAL A 128 -0.33 3.62 10.88
N PRO A 129 -0.10 4.83 11.43
CA PRO A 129 -0.24 5.08 12.85
C PRO A 129 -1.65 4.74 13.35
N GLY A 130 -1.71 4.00 14.45
CA GLY A 130 -2.99 3.60 15.05
C GLY A 130 -3.65 2.35 14.47
N LEU A 131 -3.04 1.72 13.47
CA LEU A 131 -3.55 0.44 12.92
C LEU A 131 -2.64 -0.74 13.30
N PRO A 132 -3.29 -1.92 13.52
CA PRO A 132 -4.73 -2.08 13.72
C PRO A 132 -5.14 -1.53 15.10
N ALA A 133 -6.32 -0.91 15.15
CA ALA A 133 -6.91 -0.45 16.42
C ALA A 133 -7.49 -1.61 17.25
N GLY A 134 -7.54 -2.81 16.69
CA GLY A 134 -8.05 -4.05 17.26
C GLY A 134 -7.45 -5.27 16.54
N ASP A 135 -8.23 -6.32 16.44
CA ASP A 135 -7.80 -7.60 15.86
C ASP A 135 -8.15 -7.72 14.36
N ALA A 136 -8.54 -6.64 13.71
CA ALA A 136 -8.87 -6.64 12.28
C ALA A 136 -8.51 -5.31 11.61
N VAL A 137 -8.31 -5.35 10.28
CA VAL A 137 -8.16 -4.19 9.39
C VAL A 137 -9.16 -4.32 8.26
N VAL A 138 -9.93 -3.26 8.02
CA VAL A 138 -10.85 -3.18 6.88
C VAL A 138 -10.19 -2.42 5.73
N VAL A 139 -10.01 -3.10 4.60
CA VAL A 139 -9.38 -2.56 3.40
C VAL A 139 -10.42 -2.25 2.34
N GLU A 140 -10.53 -1.00 1.90
CA GLU A 140 -11.31 -0.65 0.72
C GLU A 140 -10.49 -0.96 -0.53
N THR A 141 -11.03 -1.79 -1.40
CA THR A 141 -10.45 -2.15 -2.69
C THR A 141 -11.36 -1.67 -3.83
N PRO A 142 -10.89 -1.60 -5.07
CA PRO A 142 -11.75 -1.35 -6.22
C PRO A 142 -12.89 -2.37 -6.39
N GLY A 143 -12.78 -3.53 -5.74
CA GLY A 143 -13.78 -4.60 -5.72
C GLY A 143 -14.74 -4.55 -4.55
N GLY A 144 -14.53 -3.66 -3.57
CA GLY A 144 -15.32 -3.53 -2.34
C GLY A 144 -14.48 -3.67 -1.08
N LEU A 145 -15.15 -3.73 0.06
CA LEU A 145 -14.53 -3.87 1.37
C LEU A 145 -14.07 -5.32 1.60
N VAL A 146 -12.90 -5.43 2.18
CA VAL A 146 -12.28 -6.70 2.58
C VAL A 146 -11.84 -6.60 4.02
N THR A 147 -12.31 -7.50 4.87
CA THR A 147 -11.87 -7.59 6.27
C THR A 147 -10.71 -8.56 6.39
N VAL A 148 -9.69 -8.18 7.14
CA VAL A 148 -8.50 -8.98 7.40
C VAL A 148 -8.31 -9.08 8.90
N ASP A 149 -8.52 -10.25 9.48
CA ASP A 149 -8.23 -10.49 10.89
C ASP A 149 -6.72 -10.59 11.10
N VAL A 150 -6.27 -10.05 12.22
CA VAL A 150 -4.86 -10.00 12.63
C VAL A 150 -4.69 -10.83 13.89
N GLU A 151 -4.01 -11.95 13.78
CA GLU A 151 -3.67 -12.79 14.92
C GLU A 151 -2.26 -12.46 15.41
N ARG A 152 -2.12 -12.28 16.72
CA ARG A 152 -0.85 -12.02 17.39
C ARG A 152 -0.49 -13.19 18.31
N ASP A 153 0.79 -13.38 18.51
CA ASP A 153 1.29 -14.34 19.53
C ASP A 153 1.25 -13.70 20.94
N GLY A 154 1.71 -14.50 21.92
CA GLY A 154 1.75 -14.07 23.32
C GLY A 154 2.68 -12.88 23.61
N ASP A 155 3.61 -12.58 22.71
CA ASP A 155 4.55 -11.46 22.80
C ASP A 155 4.07 -10.25 21.97
N GLY A 156 2.89 -10.36 21.34
CA GLY A 156 2.28 -9.31 20.53
C GLY A 156 2.81 -9.21 19.09
N ALA A 157 3.68 -10.11 18.66
CA ALA A 157 4.14 -10.17 17.28
C ALA A 157 3.07 -10.74 16.35
N LEU A 158 3.11 -10.34 15.09
CA LEU A 158 2.20 -10.87 14.08
C LEU A 158 2.42 -12.38 13.91
N ARG A 159 1.37 -13.17 14.12
CA ARG A 159 1.36 -14.60 13.91
C ARG A 159 0.79 -14.96 12.54
N SER A 160 -0.38 -14.44 12.24
CA SER A 160 -1.06 -14.67 10.97
C SER A 160 -2.04 -13.55 10.64
N VAL A 161 -2.43 -13.48 9.38
CA VAL A 161 -3.55 -12.67 8.90
C VAL A 161 -4.55 -13.55 8.16
N VAL A 162 -5.83 -13.36 8.43
CA VAL A 162 -6.92 -14.14 7.82
C VAL A 162 -7.79 -13.23 6.98
N LEU A 163 -7.80 -13.46 5.69
CA LEU A 163 -8.53 -12.66 4.71
C LEU A 163 -9.96 -13.18 4.57
N HIS A 164 -10.95 -12.31 4.81
CA HIS A 164 -12.37 -12.57 4.56
C HIS A 164 -12.77 -11.95 3.21
N GLN A 165 -12.77 -12.76 2.17
CA GLN A 165 -13.18 -12.29 0.85
C GLN A 165 -14.71 -12.26 0.74
N PRO A 166 -15.30 -11.16 0.20
CA PRO A 166 -16.72 -11.15 -0.12
C PRO A 166 -17.03 -12.18 -1.23
N PRO A 167 -18.29 -12.67 -1.31
CA PRO A 167 -18.69 -13.58 -2.36
C PRO A 167 -18.39 -12.99 -3.74
N MET A 168 -17.60 -13.70 -4.52
CA MET A 168 -17.29 -13.32 -5.91
C MET A 168 -18.51 -13.59 -6.79
N ARG A 169 -18.94 -12.59 -7.56
CA ARG A 169 -19.95 -12.77 -8.61
C ARG A 169 -19.23 -12.90 -9.94
N VAL A 170 -19.49 -13.99 -10.63
CA VAL A 170 -19.14 -14.15 -12.05
C VAL A 170 -20.21 -13.40 -12.84
N ALA A 171 -19.78 -12.40 -13.61
CA ALA A 171 -20.65 -11.65 -14.52
C ALA A 171 -20.80 -12.39 -15.85
#